data_8fb860f5e80f7c78812fb7319fee5ab6
#
_entry.id   8fb860f5e80f7c78812fb7319fee5ab6
#
_cell.length_a   1.000
_cell.length_b   1.000
_cell.length_c   1.000
_cell.angle_alpha   90.00
_cell.angle_beta   90.00
_cell.angle_gamma   90.00
#
_symmetry.space_group_name_H-M   'P 1'
#
loop_
_entity.id
_entity.type
_entity.pdbx_description
1 polymer ?
#
loop_
_entity_poly.entity_id
_entity_poly.type
_entity_poly.pdbx_seq_one_letter_code
_entity_poly.pdbx_strand_id
1 'polypeptide(L)' 'MKKFILCSTFSGRLISNLSYDRKNKKYQVQLTDNLNEARVWKTKAGAEAQAQRLFEWNRRVPFEVKEIR' A
#
# COMPACT_ATOMS: atom_id res chain seq x y z
N MET A 1 5.29 -19.57 -0.87
CA MET A 1 5.31 -18.34 -1.68
C MET A 1 5.41 -17.11 -0.79
N LYS A 2 6.22 -16.16 -1.22
CA LYS A 2 6.33 -14.90 -0.50
C LYS A 2 5.21 -13.96 -0.91
N LYS A 3 4.64 -13.27 0.07
CA LYS A 3 3.62 -12.24 -0.16
C LYS A 3 4.07 -10.95 0.48
N PHE A 4 3.67 -9.84 -0.10
CA PHE A 4 4.08 -8.51 0.36
C PHE A 4 2.86 -7.65 0.58
N ILE A 5 2.91 -6.83 1.63
CA ILE A 5 1.85 -5.87 1.95
C ILE A 5 2.48 -4.50 2.16
N LEU A 6 1.64 -3.47 2.07
CA LEU A 6 2.06 -2.10 2.35
C LEU A 6 1.48 -1.66 3.68
N CYS A 7 2.34 -1.10 4.53
CA CYS A 7 1.99 -0.64 5.86
C CYS A 7 2.29 0.83 6.00
N SER A 8 1.34 1.59 6.54
CA SER A 8 1.56 3.00 6.84
C SER A 8 2.55 3.14 7.99
N THR A 9 3.59 3.95 7.80
CA THR A 9 4.57 4.19 8.86
C THR A 9 4.02 5.06 9.99
N PHE A 10 2.93 5.80 9.72
CA PHE A 10 2.30 6.65 10.72
C PHE A 10 1.39 5.90 11.66
N SER A 11 0.46 5.13 11.09
CA SER A 11 -0.59 4.49 11.89
C SER A 11 -0.36 3.01 12.12
N GLY A 12 0.58 2.40 11.38
CA GLY A 12 0.77 0.97 11.39
C GLY A 12 -0.31 0.18 10.68
N ARG A 13 -1.28 0.86 10.06
CA ARG A 13 -2.35 0.20 9.33
C ARG A 13 -1.90 -0.25 7.96
N LEU A 14 -2.57 -1.28 7.47
CA LEU A 14 -2.25 -1.91 6.19
C LEU A 14 -3.19 -1.41 5.10
N ILE A 15 -2.69 -1.37 3.86
CA ILE A 15 -3.55 -1.05 2.72
C ILE A 15 -4.44 -2.25 2.42
N SER A 16 -5.76 -2.06 2.48
CA SER A 16 -6.72 -3.09 2.12
C SER A 16 -7.20 -2.94 0.68
N ASN A 17 -7.31 -1.71 0.21
CA ASN A 17 -7.75 -1.44 -1.14
C ASN A 17 -7.07 -0.19 -1.66
N LEU A 18 -6.77 -0.20 -2.95
CA LEU A 18 -6.07 0.89 -3.59
C LEU A 18 -6.59 1.05 -5.02
N SER A 19 -7.05 2.23 -5.36
CA SER A 19 -7.47 2.54 -6.71
C SER A 19 -7.01 3.94 -7.10
N TYR A 20 -6.90 4.17 -8.40
CA TYR A 20 -6.52 5.47 -8.91
C TYR A 20 -7.66 6.04 -9.75
N ASP A 21 -8.13 7.23 -9.39
CA ASP A 21 -9.17 7.94 -10.11
C ASP A 21 -8.52 8.85 -11.15
N ARG A 22 -8.63 8.47 -12.42
CA ARG A 22 -8.03 9.22 -13.51
C ARG A 22 -8.67 10.59 -13.74
N LYS A 23 -9.96 10.71 -13.45
CA LYS A 23 -10.67 11.99 -13.63
C LYS A 23 -10.14 13.05 -12.67
N ASN A 24 -10.00 12.68 -11.41
CA ASN A 24 -9.59 13.61 -10.37
C ASN A 24 -8.09 13.55 -10.07
N LYS A 25 -7.37 12.63 -10.71
CA LYS A 25 -5.94 12.41 -10.50
C LYS A 25 -5.60 12.17 -9.03
N LYS A 26 -6.44 11.37 -8.36
CA LYS A 26 -6.28 11.06 -6.95
C LYS A 26 -6.28 9.57 -6.72
N TYR A 27 -5.52 9.15 -5.71
CA TYR A 27 -5.58 7.78 -5.21
C TYR A 27 -6.66 7.66 -4.16
N GLN A 28 -7.38 6.54 -4.19
CA GLN A 28 -8.27 6.16 -3.11
C GLN A 28 -7.64 5.01 -2.37
N VAL A 29 -7.32 5.22 -1.11
CA VAL A 29 -6.63 4.25 -0.28
C VAL A 29 -7.51 3.91 0.91
N GLN A 30 -7.77 2.62 1.10
CA GLN A 30 -8.47 2.12 2.28
C GLN A 30 -7.47 1.37 3.15
N LEU A 31 -7.51 1.64 4.45
CA LEU A 31 -6.62 1.03 5.41
C LEU A 31 -7.38 0.06 6.31
N THR A 32 -6.69 -0.94 6.81
CA THR A 32 -7.26 -1.94 7.71
C THR A 32 -6.25 -2.32 8.78
N ASP A 33 -6.74 -2.70 9.95
CA ASP A 33 -5.90 -3.29 11.00
C ASP A 33 -5.82 -4.82 10.88
N ASN A 34 -6.62 -5.40 9.97
CA ASN A 34 -6.73 -6.84 9.82
C ASN A 34 -5.85 -7.35 8.68
N LEU A 35 -4.86 -8.16 9.01
CA LEU A 35 -3.95 -8.73 8.02
C LEU A 35 -4.67 -9.53 6.94
N ASN A 36 -5.77 -10.20 7.28
CA ASN A 36 -6.54 -10.99 6.32
C ASN A 36 -7.24 -10.14 5.27
N GLU A 37 -7.47 -8.86 5.56
CA GLU A 37 -8.10 -7.93 4.64
C GLU A 37 -7.07 -7.11 3.85
N ALA A 38 -5.79 -7.23 4.19
CA ALA A 38 -4.74 -6.46 3.54
C ALA A 38 -4.56 -6.91 2.08
N ARG A 39 -4.33 -5.93 1.21
CA ARG A 39 -3.99 -6.22 -0.17
C ARG A 39 -2.60 -6.83 -0.25
N VAL A 40 -2.46 -7.85 -1.07
CA VAL A 40 -1.22 -8.61 -1.22
C VAL A 40 -0.63 -8.38 -2.60
N TRP A 41 0.68 -8.11 -2.64
CA TRP A 41 1.46 -8.08 -3.86
C TRP A 41 2.29 -9.37 -3.96
N LYS A 42 2.40 -9.90 -5.15
CA LYS A 42 3.14 -11.16 -5.37
C LYS A 42 4.65 -10.96 -5.37
N THR A 43 5.11 -9.75 -5.67
CA THR A 43 6.53 -9.46 -5.76
C THR A 43 6.87 -8.23 -4.92
N LYS A 44 8.09 -8.23 -4.38
CA LYS A 44 8.60 -7.10 -3.64
C LYS A 44 8.71 -5.86 -4.52
N ALA A 45 9.20 -6.04 -5.75
CA ALA A 45 9.35 -4.92 -6.70
C ALA A 45 8.01 -4.25 -7.00
N GLY A 46 6.95 -5.04 -7.17
CA GLY A 46 5.60 -4.50 -7.40
C GLY A 46 5.10 -3.69 -6.21
N ALA A 47 5.30 -4.21 -4.99
CA ALA A 47 4.90 -3.51 -3.78
C ALA A 47 5.69 -2.22 -3.59
N GLU A 48 7.01 -2.27 -3.81
CA GLU A 48 7.86 -1.08 -3.69
C GLU A 48 7.50 0.00 -4.72
N ALA A 49 7.22 -0.40 -5.96
CA ALA A 49 6.81 0.54 -7.00
C ALA A 49 5.51 1.24 -6.62
N GLN A 50 4.55 0.51 -6.07
CA GLN A 50 3.29 1.08 -5.64
C GLN A 50 3.48 2.02 -4.45
N ALA A 51 4.31 1.64 -3.49
CA ALA A 51 4.62 2.48 -2.35
C ALA A 51 5.28 3.78 -2.78
N GLN A 52 6.20 3.71 -3.75
CA GLN A 52 6.86 4.90 -4.26
C GLN A 52 5.89 5.84 -4.98
N ARG A 53 4.96 5.30 -5.77
CA ARG A 53 3.94 6.11 -6.44
C ARG A 53 3.04 6.83 -5.43
N LEU A 54 2.66 6.16 -4.38
CA LEU A 54 1.86 6.76 -3.32
C LEU A 54 2.64 7.86 -2.59
N PHE A 55 3.91 7.64 -2.34
CA PHE A 55 4.78 8.65 -1.71
C PHE A 55 4.95 9.88 -2.60
N GLU A 56 5.10 9.70 -3.91
CA GLU A 56 5.21 10.81 -4.85
C GLU A 56 3.91 11.61 -4.92
N TRP A 57 2.76 10.92 -4.84
CA TRP A 57 1.46 11.57 -4.82
C TRP A 57 1.20 12.30 -3.52
N ASN A 58 1.58 11.72 -2.38
CA ASN A 58 1.39 12.32 -1.07
C ASN A 58 2.57 11.98 -0.16
N ARG A 59 3.51 12.90 -0.07
CA ARG A 59 4.74 12.71 0.70
C ARG A 59 4.53 12.69 2.22
N ARG A 60 3.32 13.02 2.69
CA ARG A 60 3.01 13.03 4.11
C ARG A 60 2.73 11.64 4.67
N VAL A 61 2.44 10.67 3.81
CA VAL A 61 2.06 9.33 4.25
C VAL A 61 2.95 8.29 3.55
N PRO A 62 4.16 8.08 4.07
CA PRO A 62 5.02 7.04 3.53
C PRO A 62 4.51 5.65 3.91
N PHE A 63 4.63 4.72 2.98
CA PHE A 63 4.30 3.31 3.21
C PHE A 63 5.57 2.48 3.16
N GLU A 64 5.61 1.44 3.97
CA GLU A 64 6.73 0.51 3.96
C GLU A 64 6.24 -0.86 3.49
N VAL A 65 7.10 -1.56 2.77
CA VAL A 65 6.81 -2.91 2.28
C VAL A 65 7.16 -3.91 3.36
N LYS A 66 6.22 -4.80 3.69
CA LYS A 66 6.46 -5.90 4.63
C LYS A 66 6.22 -7.23 3.94
N GLU A 67 7.10 -8.19 4.18
CA GLU A 67 6.95 -9.54 3.71
C GLU A 67 6.12 -10.34 4.71
N ILE A 68 5.15 -11.09 4.18
CA ILE A 68 4.38 -12.04 4.99
C ILE A 68 4.48 -13.41 4.35
N ARG A 69 4.37 -14.44 5.17
CA ARG A 69 4.42 -15.83 4.69
C ARG A 69 3.04 -16.46 4.65
#